data_d86ffaa50f2a2c801325aca63235acda
#
_entry.id   d86ffaa50f2a2c801325aca63235acda
#
_cell.length_a   1.000
_cell.length_b   1.000
_cell.length_c   1.000
_cell.angle_alpha   90.00
_cell.angle_beta   90.00
_cell.angle_gamma   90.00
#
_symmetry.space_group_name_H-M   'P 1'
#
loop_
_entity.id
_entity.type
_entity.pdbx_description
1 polymer ?
#
loop_
_entity_poly.entity_id
_entity_poly.type
_entity_poly.pdbx_seq_one_letter_code
_entity_poly.pdbx_strand_id
1 'polypeptide(L)'
;MANSDDKQLLSQIASNQKRQRGGLILTPILFFIAMGIIMAGISTIQSGNTALGICIILVGIVAFILSAKYLEHLSDQKNKMKELVGQSVVREILAERIAIEQYNPNQYFNRDFLEHCSILPNYDRSSGSDYISGTYRGVPITYCDLHLEVEQESTDSDGNTTTSYYTVFRGPVINLALRQPLNGYVRIRERKNPRKEKGFFSGIINGATDLFNIDRNMVETENAQFNQQFKVDTSDPQLAFYILTPQFMEHIVQADMIVNGYTNIEFNQGIVTLALNNGTDAFELGKYKKNDHFLDEARQRFRYELNSILGIVDEMLTKENLF
;
A
#
# COMPACT_ATOMS: atom_id res chain seq x y z
N MET A 1 -17.40 -8.17 27.84
CA MET A 1 -18.75 -7.80 27.32
C MET A 1 -18.54 -6.67 26.33
N ALA A 2 -18.90 -6.86 25.07
CA ALA A 2 -18.76 -5.81 24.05
C ALA A 2 -19.55 -4.56 24.46
N ASN A 3 -18.88 -3.41 24.41
CA ASN A 3 -19.47 -2.11 24.70
C ASN A 3 -20.65 -1.85 23.73
N SER A 4 -21.63 -1.01 24.09
CA SER A 4 -22.77 -0.65 23.22
C SER A 4 -22.30 -0.19 21.83
N ASP A 5 -21.19 0.56 21.80
CA ASP A 5 -20.60 1.13 20.59
C ASP A 5 -19.98 0.04 19.69
N ASP A 6 -19.35 -0.97 20.29
CA ASP A 6 -18.81 -2.14 19.55
C ASP A 6 -19.93 -2.95 18.86
N LYS A 7 -21.09 -3.12 19.53
CA LYS A 7 -22.26 -3.81 18.94
C LYS A 7 -22.82 -3.03 17.74
N GLN A 8 -22.90 -1.72 17.87
CA GLN A 8 -23.36 -0.86 16.78
C GLN A 8 -22.37 -0.91 15.60
N LEU A 9 -21.07 -0.82 15.86
CA LEU A 9 -20.01 -0.93 14.86
C LEU A 9 -20.05 -2.28 14.14
N LEU A 10 -20.17 -3.39 14.88
CA LEU A 10 -20.30 -4.74 14.32
C LEU A 10 -21.52 -4.87 13.39
N SER A 11 -22.65 -4.29 13.77
CA SER A 11 -23.87 -4.33 12.94
C SER A 11 -23.69 -3.56 11.64
N GLN A 12 -22.99 -2.43 11.67
CA GLN A 12 -22.66 -1.62 10.49
C GLN A 12 -21.67 -2.34 9.59
N ILE A 13 -20.62 -2.96 10.15
CA ILE A 13 -19.65 -3.78 9.40
C ILE A 13 -20.37 -4.93 8.69
N ALA A 14 -21.21 -5.67 9.42
CA ALA A 14 -21.96 -6.81 8.87
C ALA A 14 -22.88 -6.40 7.71
N SER A 15 -23.63 -5.32 7.88
CA SER A 15 -24.55 -4.81 6.85
C SER A 15 -23.82 -4.33 5.60
N ASN A 16 -22.70 -3.65 5.78
CA ASN A 16 -21.90 -3.12 4.70
C ASN A 16 -21.22 -4.24 3.89
N GLN A 17 -20.62 -5.21 4.56
CA GLN A 17 -20.01 -6.36 3.86
C GLN A 17 -21.04 -7.21 3.10
N LYS A 18 -22.25 -7.36 3.63
CA LYS A 18 -23.36 -8.02 2.91
C LYS A 18 -23.71 -7.26 1.63
N ARG A 19 -23.81 -5.92 1.68
CA ARG A 19 -24.06 -5.06 0.52
C ARG A 19 -22.94 -5.16 -0.51
N GLN A 20 -21.68 -5.10 -0.08
CA GLN A 20 -20.53 -5.22 -0.98
C GLN A 20 -20.49 -6.56 -1.70
N ARG A 21 -20.72 -7.69 -0.99
CA ARG A 21 -20.79 -9.02 -1.61
C ARG A 21 -21.91 -9.11 -2.64
N GLY A 22 -23.09 -8.58 -2.32
CA GLY A 22 -24.22 -8.50 -3.25
C GLY A 22 -23.90 -7.65 -4.48
N GLY A 23 -23.25 -6.50 -4.25
CA GLY A 23 -22.84 -5.59 -5.32
C GLY A 23 -21.80 -6.20 -6.25
N LEU A 24 -20.78 -6.87 -5.73
CA LEU A 24 -19.75 -7.55 -6.52
C LEU A 24 -20.31 -8.60 -7.49
N ILE A 25 -21.40 -9.25 -7.12
CA ILE A 25 -22.09 -10.23 -7.99
C ILE A 25 -23.05 -9.52 -8.96
N LEU A 26 -23.79 -8.52 -8.47
CA LEU A 26 -24.84 -7.86 -9.23
C LEU A 26 -24.28 -6.93 -10.33
N THR A 27 -23.16 -6.28 -10.09
CA THR A 27 -22.60 -5.28 -11.02
C THR A 27 -22.20 -5.87 -12.38
N PRO A 28 -21.41 -6.97 -12.47
CA PRO A 28 -21.10 -7.57 -13.77
C PRO A 28 -22.36 -8.05 -14.48
N ILE A 29 -23.35 -8.57 -13.77
CA ILE A 29 -24.63 -8.98 -14.36
C ILE A 29 -25.35 -7.80 -14.98
N LEU A 30 -25.46 -6.67 -14.27
CA LEU A 30 -26.07 -5.44 -14.79
C LEU A 30 -25.33 -4.90 -16.01
N PHE A 31 -24.00 -4.97 -15.99
CA PHE A 31 -23.16 -4.56 -17.11
C PHE A 31 -23.43 -5.40 -18.37
N PHE A 32 -23.46 -6.73 -18.24
CA PHE A 32 -23.77 -7.64 -19.35
C PHE A 32 -25.18 -7.48 -19.87
N ILE A 33 -26.17 -7.23 -19.00
CA ILE A 33 -27.55 -6.94 -19.40
C ILE A 33 -27.58 -5.65 -20.21
N ALA A 34 -26.94 -4.57 -19.75
CA ALA A 34 -26.89 -3.30 -20.46
C ALA A 34 -26.23 -3.46 -21.84
N MET A 35 -25.17 -4.21 -21.95
CA MET A 35 -24.49 -4.51 -23.21
C MET A 35 -25.37 -5.35 -24.16
N GLY A 36 -26.09 -6.35 -23.63
CA GLY A 36 -27.07 -7.13 -24.39
C GLY A 36 -28.21 -6.28 -24.97
N ILE A 37 -28.70 -5.31 -24.18
CA ILE A 37 -29.73 -4.36 -24.66
C ILE A 37 -29.17 -3.49 -25.80
N ILE A 38 -27.96 -2.99 -25.72
CA ILE A 38 -27.31 -2.20 -26.79
C ILE A 38 -27.17 -3.04 -28.06
N MET A 39 -26.71 -4.28 -27.95
CA MET A 39 -26.58 -5.19 -29.09
C MET A 39 -27.92 -5.52 -29.73
N ALA A 40 -28.98 -5.73 -28.96
CA ALA A 40 -30.34 -5.92 -29.45
C ALA A 40 -30.83 -4.67 -30.21
N GLY A 41 -30.54 -3.48 -29.76
CA GLY A 41 -30.84 -2.23 -30.45
C GLY A 41 -30.16 -2.12 -31.81
N ILE A 42 -28.85 -2.48 -31.88
CA ILE A 42 -28.09 -2.52 -33.15
C ILE A 42 -28.73 -3.51 -34.13
N SER A 43 -29.07 -4.71 -33.66
CA SER A 43 -29.72 -5.74 -34.47
C SER A 43 -31.08 -5.27 -35.02
N THR A 44 -31.87 -4.51 -34.22
CA THR A 44 -33.14 -3.93 -34.60
C THR A 44 -33.00 -2.86 -35.69
N ILE A 45 -31.93 -2.07 -35.66
CA ILE A 45 -31.59 -1.11 -36.72
C ILE A 45 -31.28 -1.85 -38.03
N GLN A 46 -30.50 -2.91 -37.97
CA GLN A 46 -30.15 -3.72 -39.13
C GLN A 46 -31.35 -4.41 -39.77
N SER A 47 -32.41 -4.72 -38.98
CA SER A 47 -33.67 -5.27 -39.47
C SER A 47 -34.61 -4.23 -40.09
N GLY A 48 -34.21 -2.95 -40.19
CA GLY A 48 -34.97 -1.88 -40.85
C GLY A 48 -35.78 -0.99 -39.90
N ASN A 49 -35.86 -1.29 -38.62
CA ASN A 49 -36.60 -0.51 -37.62
C ASN A 49 -35.71 0.49 -36.89
N THR A 50 -35.22 1.51 -37.59
CA THR A 50 -34.23 2.47 -37.08
C THR A 50 -34.66 3.23 -35.81
N ALA A 51 -35.92 3.74 -35.79
CA ALA A 51 -36.45 4.50 -34.66
C ALA A 51 -36.51 3.65 -33.35
N LEU A 52 -37.02 2.43 -33.46
CA LEU A 52 -37.13 1.49 -32.36
C LEU A 52 -35.73 1.07 -31.86
N GLY A 53 -34.80 0.78 -32.79
CA GLY A 53 -33.45 0.41 -32.44
C GLY A 53 -32.69 1.53 -31.69
N ILE A 54 -32.86 2.79 -32.09
CA ILE A 54 -32.30 3.95 -31.37
C ILE A 54 -32.87 4.05 -29.95
N CYS A 55 -34.18 3.87 -29.77
CA CYS A 55 -34.78 3.87 -28.43
C CYS A 55 -34.18 2.76 -27.51
N ILE A 56 -34.00 1.55 -28.06
CA ILE A 56 -33.39 0.43 -27.30
C ILE A 56 -31.96 0.74 -26.92
N ILE A 57 -31.13 1.31 -27.81
CA ILE A 57 -29.77 1.71 -27.54
C ILE A 57 -29.73 2.76 -26.42
N LEU A 58 -30.59 3.76 -26.45
CA LEU A 58 -30.67 4.79 -25.40
C LEU A 58 -31.00 4.17 -24.04
N VAL A 59 -31.93 3.23 -23.98
CA VAL A 59 -32.22 2.47 -22.73
C VAL A 59 -30.99 1.71 -22.25
N GLY A 60 -30.26 1.05 -23.15
CA GLY A 60 -28.98 0.36 -22.80
C GLY A 60 -27.90 1.29 -22.26
N ILE A 61 -27.76 2.48 -22.86
CA ILE A 61 -26.81 3.50 -22.39
C ILE A 61 -27.18 3.98 -20.97
N VAL A 62 -28.46 4.25 -20.72
CA VAL A 62 -28.94 4.65 -19.39
C VAL A 62 -28.66 3.55 -18.35
N ALA A 63 -28.96 2.29 -18.71
CA ALA A 63 -28.67 1.14 -17.84
C ALA A 63 -27.17 1.02 -17.54
N PHE A 64 -26.30 1.27 -18.51
CA PHE A 64 -24.84 1.28 -18.37
C PHE A 64 -24.39 2.38 -17.40
N ILE A 65 -24.87 3.60 -17.56
CA ILE A 65 -24.57 4.73 -16.67
C ILE A 65 -25.02 4.44 -15.23
N LEU A 66 -26.20 3.84 -15.05
CA LEU A 66 -26.70 3.45 -13.73
C LEU A 66 -25.83 2.37 -13.08
N SER A 67 -25.33 1.41 -13.86
CA SER A 67 -24.42 0.37 -13.35
C SER A 67 -23.07 0.95 -12.91
N ALA A 68 -22.53 1.94 -13.63
CA ALA A 68 -21.31 2.65 -13.27
C ALA A 68 -21.50 3.47 -11.97
N LYS A 69 -22.60 4.21 -11.84
CA LYS A 69 -22.93 4.94 -10.60
C LYS A 69 -23.15 4.01 -9.41
N TYR A 70 -23.66 2.83 -9.63
CA TYR A 70 -23.81 1.83 -8.56
C TYR A 70 -22.45 1.32 -8.08
N LEU A 71 -21.47 1.13 -8.98
CA LEU A 71 -20.08 0.80 -8.61
C LEU A 71 -19.44 1.90 -7.77
N GLU A 72 -19.57 3.15 -8.19
CA GLU A 72 -19.08 4.31 -7.47
C GLU A 72 -19.67 4.35 -6.03
N HIS A 73 -20.98 4.16 -5.91
CA HIS A 73 -21.65 4.09 -4.61
C HIS A 73 -21.12 2.96 -3.71
N LEU A 74 -20.79 1.78 -4.27
CA LEU A 74 -20.20 0.68 -3.52
C LEU A 74 -18.78 1.02 -3.03
N SER A 75 -17.99 1.71 -3.84
CA SER A 75 -16.66 2.21 -3.48
C SER A 75 -16.74 3.21 -2.32
N ASP A 76 -17.66 4.16 -2.39
CA ASP A 76 -17.90 5.14 -1.31
C ASP A 76 -18.31 4.46 0.00
N GLN A 77 -19.14 3.44 -0.06
CA GLN A 77 -19.53 2.66 1.11
C GLN A 77 -18.34 1.92 1.73
N LYS A 78 -17.40 1.43 0.91
CA LYS A 78 -16.17 0.81 1.39
C LYS A 78 -15.28 1.83 2.11
N ASN A 79 -15.09 3.01 1.52
CA ASN A 79 -14.28 4.09 2.09
C ASN A 79 -14.87 4.62 3.40
N LYS A 80 -16.19 4.83 3.46
CA LYS A 80 -16.88 5.23 4.70
C LYS A 80 -16.72 4.19 5.81
N MET A 81 -16.77 2.90 5.47
CA MET A 81 -16.55 1.84 6.46
C MET A 81 -15.11 1.83 6.95
N LYS A 82 -14.13 1.99 6.04
CA LYS A 82 -12.72 2.09 6.40
C LYS A 82 -12.49 3.28 7.33
N GLU A 83 -13.09 4.44 7.03
CA GLU A 83 -13.02 5.63 7.86
C GLU A 83 -13.61 5.39 9.25
N LEU A 84 -14.79 4.78 9.35
CA LEU A 84 -15.48 4.53 10.61
C LEU A 84 -14.67 3.59 11.52
N VAL A 85 -14.13 2.51 10.97
CA VAL A 85 -13.27 1.58 11.72
C VAL A 85 -11.91 2.21 12.03
N GLY A 86 -11.33 2.91 11.07
CA GLY A 86 -10.07 3.62 11.26
C GLY A 86 -10.16 4.60 12.43
N GLN A 87 -11.16 5.47 12.44
CA GLN A 87 -11.32 6.47 13.51
C GLN A 87 -11.69 5.86 14.87
N SER A 88 -12.44 4.76 14.91
CA SER A 88 -12.93 4.18 16.17
C SER A 88 -12.00 3.10 16.76
N VAL A 89 -11.25 2.37 15.93
CA VAL A 89 -10.43 1.23 16.39
C VAL A 89 -8.95 1.48 16.14
N VAL A 90 -8.58 1.81 14.89
CA VAL A 90 -7.15 1.95 14.54
C VAL A 90 -6.54 3.15 15.26
N ARG A 91 -7.22 4.31 15.23
CA ARG A 91 -6.74 5.52 15.89
C ARG A 91 -6.54 5.34 17.41
N GLU A 92 -7.42 4.59 18.08
CA GLU A 92 -7.27 4.27 19.49
C GLU A 92 -5.97 3.51 19.76
N ILE A 93 -5.70 2.48 18.97
CA ILE A 93 -4.51 1.65 19.10
C ILE A 93 -3.23 2.44 18.77
N LEU A 94 -3.26 3.26 17.73
CA LEU A 94 -2.13 4.12 17.39
C LEU A 94 -1.81 5.10 18.51
N ALA A 95 -2.83 5.69 19.13
CA ALA A 95 -2.70 6.64 20.25
C ALA A 95 -2.09 6.03 21.53
N GLU A 96 -2.08 4.69 21.66
CA GLU A 96 -1.39 4.01 22.77
C GLU A 96 0.14 4.22 22.70
N ARG A 97 0.71 4.48 21.54
CA ARG A 97 2.15 4.51 21.28
C ARG A 97 2.67 5.75 20.57
N ILE A 98 1.85 6.41 19.78
CA ILE A 98 2.20 7.58 18.94
C ILE A 98 1.36 8.77 19.39
N ALA A 99 1.99 9.91 19.62
CA ALA A 99 1.28 11.19 19.76
C ALA A 99 0.78 11.64 18.39
N ILE A 100 -0.46 11.23 18.04
CA ILE A 100 -1.04 11.42 16.70
C ILE A 100 -1.43 12.89 16.52
N GLU A 101 -0.95 13.50 15.43
CA GLU A 101 -1.40 14.81 14.95
C GLU A 101 -2.51 14.64 13.90
N GLN A 102 -2.30 13.74 12.94
CA GLN A 102 -3.26 13.44 11.90
C GLN A 102 -3.33 11.92 11.65
N TYR A 103 -4.55 11.43 11.42
CA TYR A 103 -4.81 10.09 10.90
C TYR A 103 -5.91 10.14 9.86
N ASN A 104 -5.65 9.61 8.68
CA ASN A 104 -6.63 9.47 7.61
C ASN A 104 -6.53 8.08 6.95
N PRO A 105 -7.53 7.20 7.14
CA PRO A 105 -7.49 5.82 6.62
C PRO A 105 -7.59 5.73 5.10
N ASN A 106 -8.01 6.80 4.41
CA ASN A 106 -8.18 6.82 2.96
C ASN A 106 -7.11 7.67 2.24
N GLN A 107 -6.07 8.09 2.96
CA GLN A 107 -4.98 8.91 2.42
C GLN A 107 -3.66 8.14 2.48
N TYR A 108 -2.75 8.47 1.58
CA TYR A 108 -1.36 8.03 1.54
C TYR A 108 -0.46 9.20 1.13
N PHE A 109 0.84 8.99 1.02
CA PHE A 109 1.77 10.02 0.58
C PHE A 109 1.36 10.61 -0.77
N ASN A 110 1.57 11.90 -0.93
CA ASN A 110 1.22 12.60 -2.16
C ASN A 110 2.15 12.19 -3.31
N ARG A 111 1.73 12.53 -4.53
CA ARG A 111 2.44 12.19 -5.75
C ARG A 111 3.85 12.79 -5.78
N ASP A 112 4.01 14.00 -5.31
CA ASP A 112 5.31 14.68 -5.27
C ASP A 112 6.33 13.89 -4.44
N PHE A 113 5.95 13.43 -3.25
CA PHE A 113 6.79 12.56 -2.44
C PHE A 113 7.14 11.25 -3.17
N LEU A 114 6.15 10.60 -3.78
CA LEU A 114 6.35 9.31 -4.45
C LEU A 114 7.31 9.41 -5.65
N GLU A 115 7.22 10.50 -6.43
CA GLU A 115 8.08 10.74 -7.59
C GLU A 115 9.54 11.05 -7.19
N HIS A 116 9.77 11.61 -5.99
CA HIS A 116 11.11 11.95 -5.50
C HIS A 116 11.72 10.88 -4.57
N CYS A 117 10.94 9.90 -4.13
CA CYS A 117 11.41 8.83 -3.27
C CYS A 117 12.14 7.75 -4.09
N SER A 118 13.46 7.81 -4.11
CA SER A 118 14.30 6.99 -4.99
C SER A 118 14.50 5.54 -4.53
N ILE A 119 14.00 5.17 -3.34
CA ILE A 119 13.99 3.78 -2.86
C ILE A 119 12.70 3.04 -3.19
N LEU A 120 11.71 3.73 -3.79
CA LEU A 120 10.53 3.09 -4.35
C LEU A 120 10.79 2.67 -5.80
N PRO A 121 10.23 1.55 -6.27
CA PRO A 121 10.34 1.15 -7.67
C PRO A 121 9.54 2.08 -8.58
N ASN A 122 9.88 2.12 -9.87
CA ASN A 122 9.05 2.77 -10.88
C ASN A 122 7.65 2.14 -10.90
N TYR A 123 6.63 2.95 -11.14
CA TYR A 123 5.24 2.51 -11.13
C TYR A 123 4.40 3.32 -12.13
N ASP A 124 3.30 2.72 -12.59
CA ASP A 124 2.30 3.36 -13.44
C ASP A 124 1.06 3.74 -12.64
N ARG A 125 0.75 2.96 -11.58
CA ARG A 125 -0.36 3.22 -10.67
C ARG A 125 0.10 3.20 -9.23
N SER A 126 -0.44 4.14 -8.44
CA SER A 126 -0.28 4.18 -7.00
C SER A 126 -1.63 4.20 -6.29
N SER A 127 -1.72 3.50 -5.19
CA SER A 127 -2.80 3.56 -4.22
C SER A 127 -2.23 3.34 -2.82
N GLY A 128 -3.00 3.65 -1.80
CA GLY A 128 -2.53 3.48 -0.45
C GLY A 128 -3.56 3.89 0.58
N SER A 129 -3.17 3.86 1.86
CA SER A 129 -4.07 4.04 2.99
C SER A 129 -3.33 4.38 4.26
N ASP A 130 -4.12 4.66 5.29
CA ASP A 130 -3.68 4.78 6.67
C ASP A 130 -2.56 5.80 6.87
N TYR A 131 -2.72 7.00 6.26
CA TYR A 131 -1.79 8.10 6.48
C TYR A 131 -1.83 8.54 7.94
N ILE A 132 -0.67 8.50 8.59
CA ILE A 132 -0.46 8.90 9.98
C ILE A 132 0.63 9.96 10.00
N SER A 133 0.42 11.05 10.74
CA SER A 133 1.49 11.94 11.19
C SER A 133 1.40 12.14 12.69
N GLY A 134 2.55 12.27 13.32
CA GLY A 134 2.64 12.43 14.76
C GLY A 134 4.07 12.37 15.27
N THR A 135 4.21 12.07 16.56
CA THR A 135 5.51 11.96 17.23
C THR A 135 5.64 10.62 17.96
N TYR A 136 6.73 9.92 17.72
CA TYR A 136 7.10 8.69 18.41
C TYR A 136 8.44 8.86 19.11
N ARG A 137 8.50 8.66 20.43
CA ARG A 137 9.71 8.87 21.26
C ARG A 137 10.40 10.22 21.04
N GLY A 138 9.63 11.28 20.80
CA GLY A 138 10.15 12.62 20.55
C GLY A 138 10.56 12.89 19.09
N VAL A 139 10.51 11.91 18.20
CA VAL A 139 10.86 12.03 16.78
C VAL A 139 9.57 12.16 15.95
N PRO A 140 9.44 13.21 15.11
CA PRO A 140 8.34 13.30 14.16
C PRO A 140 8.36 12.12 13.19
N ILE A 141 7.20 11.49 13.04
CA ILE A 141 6.99 10.32 12.18
C ILE A 141 5.81 10.57 11.23
N THR A 142 5.96 10.14 9.98
CA THR A 142 4.84 9.97 9.06
C THR A 142 4.86 8.56 8.49
N TYR A 143 3.69 8.02 8.24
CA TYR A 143 3.48 6.64 7.80
C TYR A 143 2.34 6.56 6.81
N CYS A 144 2.39 5.65 5.86
CA CYS A 144 1.23 5.13 5.14
C CYS A 144 1.48 3.70 4.65
N ASP A 145 0.42 2.96 4.38
CA ASP A 145 0.46 1.78 3.54
C ASP A 145 0.40 2.21 2.07
N LEU A 146 1.31 1.67 1.26
CA LEU A 146 1.46 2.00 -0.14
C LEU A 146 1.37 0.76 -1.01
N HIS A 147 0.69 0.88 -2.15
CA HIS A 147 0.60 -0.15 -3.18
C HIS A 147 0.93 0.47 -4.53
N LEU A 148 1.99 -0.02 -5.17
CA LEU A 148 2.47 0.42 -6.48
C LEU A 148 2.37 -0.72 -7.48
N GLU A 149 1.90 -0.42 -8.68
CA GLU A 149 1.72 -1.37 -9.77
C GLU A 149 2.35 -0.84 -11.06
N VAL A 150 2.88 -1.75 -11.87
CA VAL A 150 3.32 -1.48 -13.24
C VAL A 150 2.35 -2.10 -14.23
N GLU A 151 2.19 -1.41 -15.36
CA GLU A 151 1.41 -1.86 -16.50
C GLU A 151 2.27 -2.78 -17.38
N GLN A 152 1.69 -3.90 -17.78
CA GLN A 152 2.28 -4.79 -18.76
C GLN A 152 1.28 -5.09 -19.86
N GLU A 153 1.65 -4.77 -21.08
CA GLU A 153 0.90 -5.14 -22.27
C GLU A 153 1.42 -6.47 -22.81
N SER A 154 0.50 -7.34 -23.18
CA SER A 154 0.78 -8.60 -23.86
C SER A 154 -0.08 -8.67 -25.11
N THR A 155 0.55 -8.89 -26.27
CA THR A 155 -0.15 -9.06 -27.55
C THR A 155 -0.13 -10.54 -27.93
N ASP A 156 -1.31 -11.11 -28.18
CA ASP A 156 -1.43 -12.50 -28.64
C ASP A 156 -1.08 -12.67 -30.13
N SER A 157 -1.04 -13.91 -30.59
CA SER A 157 -0.74 -14.23 -32.01
C SER A 157 -1.75 -13.66 -33.00
N ASP A 158 -2.94 -13.30 -32.52
CA ASP A 158 -4.04 -12.75 -33.34
C ASP A 158 -4.05 -11.21 -33.34
N GLY A 159 -3.05 -10.57 -32.68
CA GLY A 159 -2.87 -9.13 -32.60
C GLY A 159 -3.74 -8.43 -31.54
N ASN A 160 -4.40 -9.18 -30.64
CA ASN A 160 -5.16 -8.58 -29.55
C ASN A 160 -4.21 -8.22 -28.42
N THR A 161 -4.23 -6.96 -27.96
CA THR A 161 -3.43 -6.49 -26.84
C THR A 161 -4.25 -6.57 -25.55
N THR A 162 -3.69 -7.21 -24.53
CA THR A 162 -4.25 -7.31 -23.17
C THR A 162 -3.34 -6.56 -22.21
N THR A 163 -3.90 -5.62 -21.47
CA THR A 163 -3.20 -4.87 -20.43
C THR A 163 -3.41 -5.54 -19.07
N SER A 164 -2.34 -5.79 -18.34
CA SER A 164 -2.35 -6.35 -16.99
C SER A 164 -1.55 -5.47 -16.06
N TYR A 165 -1.91 -5.42 -14.78
CA TYR A 165 -1.21 -4.66 -13.74
C TYR A 165 -0.58 -5.61 -12.73
N TYR A 166 0.70 -5.39 -12.44
CA TYR A 166 1.46 -6.23 -11.52
C TYR A 166 1.98 -5.40 -10.35
N THR A 167 1.79 -5.90 -9.14
CA THR A 167 2.30 -5.27 -7.93
C THR A 167 3.83 -5.30 -7.92
N VAL A 168 4.46 -4.15 -7.77
CA VAL A 168 5.92 -3.99 -7.62
C VAL A 168 6.31 -3.59 -6.21
N PHE A 169 5.38 -2.97 -5.47
CA PHE A 169 5.54 -2.63 -4.06
C PHE A 169 4.20 -2.73 -3.35
N ARG A 170 4.18 -3.34 -2.17
CA ARG A 170 3.04 -3.29 -1.25
C ARG A 170 3.54 -3.39 0.18
N GLY A 171 3.20 -2.39 0.99
CA GLY A 171 3.55 -2.36 2.40
C GLY A 171 3.79 -0.96 2.96
N PRO A 172 4.28 -0.89 4.19
CA PRO A 172 4.54 0.35 4.90
C PRO A 172 5.65 1.21 4.26
N VAL A 173 5.39 2.51 4.19
CA VAL A 173 6.40 3.55 3.97
C VAL A 173 6.39 4.49 5.17
N ILE A 174 7.55 4.70 5.78
CA ILE A 174 7.71 5.41 7.05
C ILE A 174 8.77 6.49 6.86
N ASN A 175 8.48 7.72 7.25
CA ASN A 175 9.45 8.80 7.33
C ASN A 175 9.71 9.17 8.79
N LEU A 176 10.98 9.34 9.13
CA LEU A 176 11.45 9.83 10.43
C LEU A 176 12.22 11.12 10.22
N ALA A 177 11.89 12.18 10.95
CA ALA A 177 12.62 13.42 10.86
C ALA A 177 14.00 13.29 11.52
N LEU A 178 15.04 13.74 10.83
CA LEU A 178 16.38 13.88 11.39
C LEU A 178 16.48 15.18 12.20
N ARG A 179 17.33 15.17 13.22
CA ARG A 179 17.63 16.36 14.03
C ARG A 179 18.24 17.48 13.20
N GLN A 180 19.07 17.12 12.24
CA GLN A 180 19.70 18.07 11.31
C GLN A 180 19.70 17.49 9.89
N PRO A 181 19.53 18.35 8.87
CA PRO A 181 19.61 17.90 7.49
C PRO A 181 21.02 17.42 7.13
N LEU A 182 21.10 16.36 6.35
CA LEU A 182 22.34 15.81 5.82
C LEU A 182 22.73 16.54 4.52
N ASN A 183 24.04 16.68 4.31
CA ASN A 183 24.56 17.24 3.04
C ASN A 183 24.81 16.09 2.05
N GLY A 184 23.74 15.54 1.51
CA GLY A 184 23.76 14.41 0.58
C GLY A 184 22.75 13.33 0.93
N TYR A 185 22.89 12.18 0.27
CA TYR A 185 22.03 11.03 0.52
C TYR A 185 22.84 9.74 0.75
N VAL A 186 22.23 8.82 1.49
CA VAL A 186 22.69 7.42 1.63
C VAL A 186 21.47 6.51 1.45
N ARG A 187 21.55 5.60 0.49
CA ARG A 187 20.50 4.63 0.17
C ARG A 187 21.00 3.23 0.44
N ILE A 188 20.20 2.47 1.15
CA ILE A 188 20.46 1.09 1.50
C ILE A 188 19.33 0.28 0.89
N ARG A 189 19.66 -0.61 -0.06
CA ARG A 189 18.67 -1.45 -0.73
C ARG A 189 19.01 -2.92 -0.50
N GLU A 190 18.01 -3.68 -0.06
CA GLU A 190 18.20 -5.12 0.11
C GLU A 190 18.38 -5.80 -1.24
N ARG A 191 19.35 -6.72 -1.31
CA ARG A 191 19.61 -7.54 -2.49
C ARG A 191 18.53 -8.60 -2.63
N LYS A 192 18.27 -9.06 -3.87
CA LYS A 192 17.39 -10.20 -4.13
C LYS A 192 17.78 -11.40 -3.28
N ASN A 193 16.80 -11.98 -2.61
CA ASN A 193 16.98 -13.15 -1.77
C ASN A 193 16.04 -14.29 -2.22
N PRO A 194 16.55 -15.37 -2.85
CA PRO A 194 15.69 -16.45 -3.33
C PRO A 194 14.83 -17.14 -2.25
N ARG A 195 15.20 -17.02 -0.97
CA ARG A 195 14.39 -17.56 0.14
C ARG A 195 13.14 -16.71 0.39
N LYS A 196 13.25 -15.39 0.27
CA LYS A 196 12.12 -14.45 0.37
C LYS A 196 11.20 -14.54 -0.86
N GLU A 197 11.76 -14.82 -2.05
CA GLU A 197 11.00 -14.91 -3.31
C GLU A 197 10.08 -16.14 -3.40
N LYS A 198 10.40 -17.24 -2.72
CA LYS A 198 9.60 -18.48 -2.75
C LYS A 198 8.30 -18.41 -1.94
N GLY A 199 8.08 -17.35 -1.17
CA GLY A 199 6.91 -17.15 -0.34
C GLY A 199 5.82 -16.35 -1.05
N PHE A 200 5.35 -15.31 -0.38
CA PHE A 200 4.23 -14.44 -0.76
C PHE A 200 4.46 -13.64 -2.08
N PHE A 201 5.73 -13.51 -2.51
CA PHE A 201 6.14 -12.69 -3.65
C PHE A 201 6.06 -13.38 -5.02
N SER A 202 5.48 -14.58 -5.12
CA SER A 202 5.36 -15.28 -6.42
C SER A 202 4.48 -14.54 -7.46
N GLY A 203 3.71 -13.54 -7.02
CA GLY A 203 2.92 -12.65 -7.89
C GLY A 203 3.52 -11.25 -8.10
N ILE A 204 4.64 -10.94 -7.44
CA ILE A 204 5.39 -9.70 -7.68
C ILE A 204 6.42 -9.99 -8.76
N ILE A 205 6.46 -9.16 -9.78
CA ILE A 205 7.37 -9.36 -10.92
C ILE A 205 8.82 -9.48 -10.42
N ASN A 206 9.50 -10.57 -10.80
CA ASN A 206 10.94 -10.77 -10.57
C ASN A 206 11.85 -9.69 -11.22
N GLY A 207 11.28 -8.71 -11.91
CA GLY A 207 11.94 -7.57 -12.54
C GLY A 207 11.95 -6.26 -11.73
N ALA A 208 11.31 -6.21 -10.56
CA ALA A 208 11.19 -4.95 -9.80
C ALA A 208 12.55 -4.34 -9.42
N THR A 209 13.61 -5.12 -9.34
CA THR A 209 14.97 -4.60 -9.05
C THR A 209 15.61 -3.87 -10.23
N ASP A 210 15.20 -4.19 -11.47
CA ASP A 210 15.69 -3.48 -12.66
C ASP A 210 14.91 -2.16 -12.89
N LEU A 211 13.81 -1.97 -12.14
CA LEU A 211 12.99 -0.75 -12.15
C LEU A 211 13.57 0.37 -11.27
N PHE A 212 14.57 0.09 -10.44
CA PHE A 212 15.31 1.13 -9.72
C PHE A 212 16.32 1.82 -10.65
N ASN A 213 16.38 3.15 -10.58
CA ASN A 213 17.38 3.92 -11.28
C ASN A 213 18.80 3.42 -10.94
N ILE A 214 19.65 3.33 -11.97
CA ILE A 214 20.98 2.70 -11.96
C ILE A 214 21.82 3.21 -10.78
N ASP A 215 22.37 2.26 -10.02
CA ASP A 215 23.34 2.47 -8.94
C ASP A 215 24.65 3.04 -9.49
N ARG A 216 24.83 4.36 -9.41
CA ARG A 216 26.03 5.02 -9.97
C ARG A 216 27.17 5.20 -8.96
N ASN A 217 26.89 5.24 -7.67
CA ASN A 217 27.83 5.57 -6.61
C ASN A 217 27.80 4.52 -5.49
N MET A 218 28.06 3.27 -5.85
CA MET A 218 28.09 2.14 -4.92
C MET A 218 29.28 2.23 -3.97
N VAL A 219 29.03 1.97 -2.70
CA VAL A 219 30.04 1.88 -1.65
C VAL A 219 29.94 0.53 -0.97
N GLU A 220 31.07 -0.13 -0.79
CA GLU A 220 31.17 -1.31 0.07
C GLU A 220 31.55 -0.87 1.49
N THR A 221 30.81 -1.37 2.46
CA THR A 221 31.08 -1.15 3.88
C THR A 221 32.17 -2.12 4.35
N GLU A 222 32.71 -1.89 5.54
CA GLU A 222 33.68 -2.82 6.15
C GLU A 222 33.06 -4.17 6.57
N ASN A 223 31.71 -4.25 6.65
CA ASN A 223 30.97 -5.45 7.04
C ASN A 223 30.60 -6.29 5.80
N ALA A 224 31.38 -7.34 5.53
CA ALA A 224 31.16 -8.24 4.41
C ALA A 224 29.76 -8.93 4.47
N GLN A 225 29.23 -9.25 5.65
CA GLN A 225 27.90 -9.85 5.79
C GLN A 225 26.80 -8.85 5.41
N PHE A 226 26.93 -7.60 5.84
CA PHE A 226 26.02 -6.52 5.46
C PHE A 226 26.04 -6.30 3.94
N ASN A 227 27.22 -6.27 3.31
CA ASN A 227 27.38 -6.10 1.86
C ASN A 227 26.79 -7.28 1.06
N GLN A 228 26.69 -8.49 1.64
CA GLN A 228 26.01 -9.62 1.00
C GLN A 228 24.49 -9.43 0.99
N GLN A 229 23.93 -8.78 2.01
CA GLN A 229 22.49 -8.59 2.15
C GLN A 229 22.00 -7.26 1.53
N PHE A 230 22.79 -6.20 1.63
CA PHE A 230 22.44 -4.86 1.19
C PHE A 230 23.40 -4.29 0.16
N LYS A 231 22.90 -3.38 -0.65
CA LYS A 231 23.67 -2.46 -1.49
C LYS A 231 23.59 -1.07 -0.89
N VAL A 232 24.69 -0.35 -0.86
CA VAL A 232 24.76 1.04 -0.42
C VAL A 232 25.11 1.93 -1.59
N ASP A 233 24.28 2.92 -1.88
CA ASP A 233 24.49 3.98 -2.86
C ASP A 233 24.47 5.34 -2.17
N THR A 234 25.42 6.21 -2.45
CA THR A 234 25.57 7.49 -1.74
C THR A 234 26.17 8.58 -2.61
N SER A 235 25.80 9.84 -2.33
CA SER A 235 26.47 11.00 -2.91
C SER A 235 27.84 11.29 -2.29
N ASP A 236 28.08 10.80 -1.08
CA ASP A 236 29.31 11.02 -0.31
C ASP A 236 29.68 9.78 0.49
N PRO A 237 30.79 9.09 0.17
CA PRO A 237 31.25 7.94 0.93
C PRO A 237 31.52 8.23 2.40
N GLN A 238 31.97 9.44 2.77
CA GLN A 238 32.21 9.80 4.16
C GLN A 238 30.92 9.86 4.95
N LEU A 239 29.85 10.40 4.33
CA LEU A 239 28.50 10.41 4.92
C LEU A 239 27.99 8.99 5.14
N ALA A 240 28.21 8.08 4.17
CA ALA A 240 27.81 6.68 4.33
C ALA A 240 28.52 6.03 5.52
N PHE A 241 29.83 6.19 5.69
CA PHE A 241 30.58 5.63 6.82
C PHE A 241 30.21 6.30 8.15
N TYR A 242 29.87 7.58 8.16
CA TYR A 242 29.35 8.26 9.35
C TYR A 242 28.02 7.64 9.83
N ILE A 243 27.10 7.35 8.90
CA ILE A 243 25.80 6.77 9.21
C ILE A 243 25.95 5.27 9.51
N LEU A 244 26.62 4.51 8.64
CA LEU A 244 26.75 3.05 8.68
C LEU A 244 27.91 2.60 9.56
N THR A 245 27.84 2.94 10.87
CA THR A 245 28.76 2.34 11.84
C THR A 245 28.49 0.83 11.96
N PRO A 246 29.49 0.00 12.37
CA PRO A 246 29.30 -1.43 12.54
C PRO A 246 28.07 -1.79 13.37
N GLN A 247 27.86 -1.11 14.49
CA GLN A 247 26.71 -1.30 15.36
C GLN A 247 25.38 -0.95 14.65
N PHE A 248 25.34 0.16 13.91
CA PHE A 248 24.09 0.56 13.22
C PHE A 248 23.76 -0.37 12.06
N MET A 249 24.75 -0.92 11.37
CA MET A 249 24.53 -1.97 10.37
C MET A 249 23.87 -3.22 10.98
N GLU A 250 24.25 -3.61 12.21
CA GLU A 250 23.59 -4.70 12.94
C GLU A 250 22.12 -4.36 13.24
N HIS A 251 21.80 -3.14 13.64
CA HIS A 251 20.42 -2.68 13.85
C HIS A 251 19.59 -2.72 12.55
N ILE A 252 20.17 -2.33 11.41
CA ILE A 252 19.49 -2.45 10.12
C ILE A 252 19.18 -3.91 9.78
N VAL A 253 20.12 -4.82 10.04
CA VAL A 253 19.91 -6.27 9.85
C VAL A 253 18.81 -6.78 10.78
N GLN A 254 18.79 -6.35 12.05
CA GLN A 254 17.72 -6.71 13.00
C GLN A 254 16.35 -6.19 12.53
N ALA A 255 16.28 -4.94 12.08
CA ALA A 255 15.07 -4.36 11.51
C ALA A 255 14.55 -5.19 10.32
N ASP A 256 15.45 -5.58 9.40
CA ASP A 256 15.09 -6.41 8.25
C ASP A 256 14.58 -7.80 8.64
N MET A 257 15.08 -8.38 9.73
CA MET A 257 14.60 -9.67 10.24
C MET A 257 13.14 -9.60 10.74
N ILE A 258 12.67 -8.42 11.19
CA ILE A 258 11.28 -8.19 11.59
C ILE A 258 10.38 -8.12 10.36
N VAL A 259 10.92 -7.56 9.25
CA VAL A 259 10.18 -7.43 7.99
C VAL A 259 10.11 -8.78 7.28
N ASN A 260 8.90 -9.30 7.09
CA ASN A 260 8.69 -10.47 6.24
C ASN A 260 8.62 -10.05 4.77
N GLY A 261 9.70 -9.48 4.24
CA GLY A 261 9.74 -8.88 2.92
C GLY A 261 11.09 -8.22 2.63
N TYR A 262 11.10 -7.19 1.81
CA TYR A 262 12.30 -6.42 1.45
C TYR A 262 12.33 -5.07 2.14
N THR A 263 13.50 -4.68 2.63
CA THR A 263 13.75 -3.43 3.35
C THR A 263 14.62 -2.51 2.50
N ASN A 264 14.12 -1.31 2.19
CA ASN A 264 14.89 -0.23 1.59
C ASN A 264 14.87 0.99 2.52
N ILE A 265 16.02 1.65 2.67
CA ILE A 265 16.19 2.80 3.56
C ILE A 265 16.89 3.91 2.79
N GLU A 266 16.39 5.14 2.90
CA GLU A 266 17.05 6.33 2.35
C GLU A 266 17.21 7.39 3.44
N PHE A 267 18.43 7.82 3.64
CA PHE A 267 18.78 9.03 4.40
C PHE A 267 18.96 10.14 3.38
N ASN A 268 18.11 11.15 3.42
CA ASN A 268 18.16 12.24 2.46
C ASN A 268 17.72 13.55 3.11
N GLN A 269 18.57 14.59 3.04
CA GLN A 269 18.31 15.88 3.63
C GLN A 269 17.93 15.76 5.13
N GLY A 270 16.71 16.06 5.51
CA GLY A 270 16.21 16.05 6.88
C GLY A 270 15.35 14.85 7.24
N ILE A 271 15.34 13.78 6.44
CA ILE A 271 14.40 12.66 6.58
C ILE A 271 15.11 11.32 6.39
N VAL A 272 14.73 10.32 7.18
CA VAL A 272 14.98 8.91 6.88
C VAL A 272 13.67 8.30 6.40
N THR A 273 13.70 7.74 5.20
CA THR A 273 12.57 6.99 4.64
C THR A 273 12.86 5.49 4.69
N LEU A 274 11.93 4.72 5.25
CA LEU A 274 11.93 3.26 5.20
C LEU A 274 10.80 2.81 4.28
N ALA A 275 11.10 1.98 3.31
CA ALA A 275 10.11 1.36 2.41
C ALA A 275 10.17 -0.17 2.59
N LEU A 276 9.11 -0.73 3.16
CA LEU A 276 9.05 -2.13 3.59
C LEU A 276 8.11 -2.90 2.66
N ASN A 277 8.66 -3.56 1.65
CA ASN A 277 7.88 -4.33 0.69
C ASN A 277 7.58 -5.73 1.25
N ASN A 278 6.56 -5.85 2.09
CA ASN A 278 6.17 -7.09 2.76
C ASN A 278 4.89 -7.73 2.20
N GLY A 279 4.31 -7.16 1.14
CA GLY A 279 3.10 -7.65 0.49
C GLY A 279 1.81 -7.43 1.29
N THR A 280 1.84 -6.72 2.41
CA THR A 280 0.69 -6.53 3.30
C THR A 280 0.17 -5.09 3.27
N ASP A 281 -1.06 -4.93 3.73
CA ASP A 281 -1.72 -3.66 4.05
C ASP A 281 -2.06 -3.77 5.53
N ALA A 282 -1.40 -2.98 6.37
CA ALA A 282 -1.62 -3.02 7.81
C ALA A 282 -2.99 -2.43 8.16
N PHE A 283 -3.50 -2.76 9.34
CA PHE A 283 -4.77 -2.27 9.87
C PHE A 283 -6.01 -2.58 9.01
N GLU A 284 -5.91 -3.49 8.04
CA GLU A 284 -7.06 -3.91 7.26
C GLU A 284 -7.94 -4.90 8.05
N LEU A 285 -9.23 -4.62 8.16
CA LEU A 285 -10.17 -5.45 8.95
C LEU A 285 -10.32 -6.89 8.45
N GLY A 286 -10.01 -7.14 7.18
CA GLY A 286 -10.25 -8.43 6.57
C GLY A 286 -11.74 -8.77 6.41
N LYS A 287 -12.04 -10.05 6.13
CA LYS A 287 -13.42 -10.52 5.96
C LYS A 287 -14.11 -10.65 7.33
N TYR A 288 -15.24 -9.96 7.51
CA TYR A 288 -16.08 -10.11 8.71
C TYR A 288 -16.50 -11.57 8.90
N LYS A 289 -16.21 -12.11 10.07
CA LYS A 289 -16.77 -13.36 10.57
C LYS A 289 -17.83 -13.02 11.59
N LYS A 290 -19.01 -13.62 11.54
CA LYS A 290 -20.07 -13.43 12.51
C LYS A 290 -19.61 -14.04 13.86
N ASN A 291 -18.88 -13.23 14.63
CA ASN A 291 -18.25 -13.61 15.88
C ASN A 291 -18.28 -12.35 16.80
N ASP A 292 -18.73 -12.51 18.02
CA ASP A 292 -18.80 -11.44 19.00
C ASP A 292 -17.41 -10.91 19.43
N HIS A 293 -16.35 -11.69 19.16
CA HIS A 293 -14.94 -11.35 19.43
C HIS A 293 -14.22 -10.73 18.23
N PHE A 294 -14.89 -10.51 17.10
CA PHE A 294 -14.27 -10.04 15.86
C PHE A 294 -13.47 -8.73 16.02
N LEU A 295 -14.01 -7.76 16.75
CA LEU A 295 -13.30 -6.49 17.01
C LEU A 295 -12.13 -6.68 17.99
N ASP A 296 -12.25 -7.56 18.96
CA ASP A 296 -11.15 -7.85 19.89
C ASP A 296 -9.98 -8.53 19.17
N GLU A 297 -10.29 -9.50 18.29
CA GLU A 297 -9.30 -10.14 17.42
C GLU A 297 -8.64 -9.10 16.47
N ALA A 298 -9.42 -8.18 15.90
CA ALA A 298 -8.90 -7.10 15.06
C ALA A 298 -7.98 -6.15 15.85
N ARG A 299 -8.37 -5.72 17.07
CA ARG A 299 -7.56 -4.89 17.97
C ARG A 299 -6.22 -5.56 18.31
N GLN A 300 -6.25 -6.87 18.64
CA GLN A 300 -5.03 -7.63 18.94
C GLN A 300 -4.09 -7.68 17.73
N ARG A 301 -4.63 -7.95 16.55
CA ARG A 301 -3.85 -7.97 15.31
C ARG A 301 -3.25 -6.60 15.01
N PHE A 302 -4.02 -5.52 15.09
CA PHE A 302 -3.53 -4.16 14.84
C PHE A 302 -2.45 -3.74 15.83
N ARG A 303 -2.56 -4.13 17.12
CA ARG A 303 -1.47 -3.93 18.09
C ARG A 303 -0.20 -4.70 17.72
N TYR A 304 -0.36 -5.92 17.24
CA TYR A 304 0.78 -6.72 16.78
C TYR A 304 1.45 -6.07 15.55
N GLU A 305 0.67 -5.65 14.55
CA GLU A 305 1.14 -4.96 13.35
C GLU A 305 1.86 -3.64 13.73
N LEU A 306 1.25 -2.81 14.58
CA LEU A 306 1.85 -1.58 15.09
C LEU A 306 3.17 -1.84 15.84
N ASN A 307 3.20 -2.82 16.73
CA ASN A 307 4.41 -3.15 17.48
C ASN A 307 5.52 -3.66 16.56
N SER A 308 5.20 -4.39 15.50
CA SER A 308 6.18 -4.83 14.50
C SER A 308 6.77 -3.63 13.74
N ILE A 309 5.92 -2.70 13.30
CA ILE A 309 6.33 -1.46 12.63
C ILE A 309 7.20 -0.61 13.57
N LEU A 310 6.76 -0.37 14.80
CA LEU A 310 7.51 0.42 15.78
C LEU A 310 8.81 -0.27 16.21
N GLY A 311 8.88 -1.61 16.22
CA GLY A 311 10.10 -2.36 16.44
C GLY A 311 11.17 -2.04 15.40
N ILE A 312 10.79 -1.91 14.12
CA ILE A 312 11.70 -1.49 13.06
C ILE A 312 12.16 -0.04 13.26
N VAL A 313 11.24 0.83 13.63
CA VAL A 313 11.56 2.24 13.95
C VAL A 313 12.50 2.32 15.14
N ASP A 314 12.29 1.52 16.19
CA ASP A 314 13.16 1.48 17.37
C ASP A 314 14.62 1.12 17.03
N GLU A 315 14.82 0.17 16.09
CA GLU A 315 16.16 -0.16 15.60
C GLU A 315 16.83 1.05 14.89
N MET A 316 16.06 1.84 14.15
CA MET A 316 16.57 3.06 13.51
C MET A 316 16.95 4.13 14.55
N LEU A 317 16.11 4.31 15.58
CA LEU A 317 16.30 5.32 16.62
C LEU A 317 17.50 5.05 17.55
N THR A 318 18.11 3.87 17.47
CA THR A 318 19.37 3.57 18.20
C THR A 318 20.54 4.48 17.81
N LYS A 319 20.45 5.09 16.63
CA LYS A 319 21.43 6.08 16.15
C LYS A 319 21.09 7.49 16.70
N GLU A 320 21.20 7.67 18.01
CA GLU A 320 20.76 8.88 18.74
C GLU A 320 21.31 10.20 18.19
N ASN A 321 22.47 10.19 17.56
CA ASN A 321 23.07 11.41 16.97
C ASN A 321 22.40 11.87 15.67
N LEU A 322 21.49 11.07 15.09
CA LEU A 322 20.72 11.44 13.92
C LEU A 322 19.31 11.98 14.27
N PHE A 323 18.73 11.55 15.42
CA PHE A 323 17.35 11.81 15.84
C PHE A 323 17.24 12.69 17.07
#